data_155be2b28247381c04668ae764459dd8
#
_entry.id   155be2b28247381c04668ae764459dd8
#
_cell.length_a   1.000
_cell.length_b   1.000
_cell.length_c   1.000
_cell.angle_alpha   90.00
_cell.angle_beta   90.00
_cell.angle_gamma   90.00
#
_symmetry.space_group_name_H-M   'P 1'
#
loop_
_entity.id
_entity.type
_entity.pdbx_description
1 polymer ?
#
loop_
_entity_poly.entity_id
_entity_poly.type
_entity_poly.pdbx_seq_one_letter_code
_entity_poly.pdbx_strand_id
1 'polypeptide(L)'
;MMENIYILSIETSCDDTSVAILKNDKVLSNIVSSQNIHKIYGGVVPELASREHDRLIVPVISKAIEESNVSLNEINAIAYTRGPGLLGSLLVGTSFAKSLAYCLNIPLLEVNHMHAHILSIFINDNPKKPDFPFIALTVSGGHTQLVLVNGPLEFIQIGTTLDDAAGEAFDKSGKLMNLDYPAGPKIDKLSKDGDPNKFKFSKPSVKDLNFSFSGLKTNFKNFIIKQPLGFVEDNLSDLCASIQSTIVNILIDKIKMARDKHGINEFVICGGVSANSFLRKKLNELEKNDNINTYVPKVSYSTDNAAMIGINGYFKFKNSIFGKLSDYSISKYPIQ
;
A
#
# COMPACT_ATOMS: atom_id res chain seq x y z
N MET A 1 -33.64 -0.30 10.46
CA MET A 1 -33.00 -1.07 9.36
C MET A 1 -31.71 -0.34 9.03
N MET A 2 -30.57 -1.02 8.98
CA MET A 2 -29.36 -0.35 8.48
C MET A 2 -29.59 -0.07 6.99
N GLU A 3 -29.46 1.20 6.61
CA GLU A 3 -29.62 1.64 5.24
C GLU A 3 -28.49 1.04 4.38
N ASN A 4 -28.80 0.48 3.23
CA ASN A 4 -27.81 -0.05 2.32
C ASN A 4 -27.12 1.11 1.61
N ILE A 5 -25.84 1.36 1.92
CA ILE A 5 -25.03 2.42 1.32
C ILE A 5 -24.17 1.79 0.23
N TYR A 6 -24.35 2.20 -1.01
CA TYR A 6 -23.55 1.79 -2.15
C TYR A 6 -22.54 2.89 -2.51
N ILE A 7 -21.26 2.56 -2.51
CA ILE A 7 -20.19 3.48 -2.85
C ILE A 7 -19.44 2.95 -4.08
N LEU A 8 -19.37 3.76 -5.13
CA LEU A 8 -18.45 3.56 -6.22
C LEU A 8 -17.15 4.25 -5.87
N SER A 9 -16.04 3.54 -5.97
CA SER A 9 -14.73 4.05 -5.61
C SER A 9 -13.73 3.93 -6.76
N ILE A 10 -12.84 4.93 -6.88
CA ILE A 10 -11.87 5.08 -7.97
C ILE A 10 -10.47 5.28 -7.40
N GLU A 11 -9.52 4.45 -7.85
CA GLU A 11 -8.10 4.54 -7.53
C GLU A 11 -7.28 4.69 -8.82
N THR A 12 -6.48 5.77 -8.88
CA THR A 12 -5.59 6.08 -10.01
C THR A 12 -4.31 6.78 -9.56
N SER A 13 -3.81 6.50 -8.35
CA SER A 13 -2.70 7.28 -7.78
C SER A 13 -1.33 7.01 -8.42
N CYS A 14 -1.13 5.84 -9.04
CA CYS A 14 0.16 5.43 -9.61
C CYS A 14 0.00 4.79 -10.99
N ASP A 15 0.09 3.48 -11.12
CA ASP A 15 0.06 2.72 -12.38
C ASP A 15 -1.04 1.65 -12.43
N ASP A 16 -1.90 1.58 -11.43
CA ASP A 16 -3.09 0.73 -11.40
C ASP A 16 -4.36 1.59 -11.57
N THR A 17 -5.15 1.29 -12.61
CA THR A 17 -6.51 1.85 -12.76
C THR A 17 -7.48 0.90 -12.07
N SER A 18 -8.09 1.31 -10.99
CA SER A 18 -9.02 0.45 -10.26
C SER A 18 -10.34 1.12 -9.95
N VAL A 19 -11.41 0.33 -10.01
CA VAL A 19 -12.78 0.72 -9.62
C VAL A 19 -13.40 -0.40 -8.80
N ALA A 20 -14.04 -0.04 -7.70
CA ALA A 20 -14.81 -0.98 -6.90
C ALA A 20 -16.20 -0.44 -6.55
N ILE A 21 -17.13 -1.35 -6.31
CA ILE A 21 -18.43 -1.05 -5.74
C ILE A 21 -18.56 -1.78 -4.40
N LEU A 22 -18.84 -1.02 -3.37
CA LEU A 22 -19.06 -1.53 -2.03
C LEU A 22 -20.53 -1.35 -1.61
N LYS A 23 -21.05 -2.32 -0.89
CA LYS A 23 -22.29 -2.21 -0.11
C LYS A 23 -21.90 -2.19 1.37
N ASN A 24 -21.97 -1.03 2.01
CA ASN A 24 -21.42 -0.79 3.34
C ASN A 24 -19.91 -1.14 3.38
N ASP A 25 -19.50 -2.11 4.20
CA ASP A 25 -18.13 -2.61 4.30
C ASP A 25 -17.85 -3.86 3.43
N LYS A 26 -18.86 -4.31 2.63
CA LYS A 26 -18.75 -5.48 1.77
C LYS A 26 -18.41 -5.07 0.33
N VAL A 27 -17.35 -5.62 -0.23
CA VAL A 27 -16.97 -5.46 -1.63
C VAL A 27 -17.89 -6.32 -2.51
N LEU A 28 -18.55 -5.69 -3.49
CA LEU A 28 -19.37 -6.38 -4.49
C LEU A 28 -18.58 -6.61 -5.78
N SER A 29 -17.77 -5.63 -6.19
CA SER A 29 -16.81 -5.75 -7.29
C SER A 29 -15.56 -4.96 -6.99
N ASN A 30 -14.40 -5.41 -7.50
CA ASN A 30 -13.11 -4.70 -7.39
C ASN A 30 -12.25 -5.05 -8.61
N ILE A 31 -12.29 -4.20 -9.61
CA ILE A 31 -11.61 -4.38 -10.89
C ILE A 31 -10.30 -3.60 -10.83
N VAL A 32 -9.19 -4.27 -11.09
CA VAL A 32 -7.85 -3.67 -11.15
C VAL A 32 -7.27 -3.94 -12.54
N SER A 33 -6.81 -2.89 -13.19
CA SER A 33 -6.12 -2.95 -14.49
C SER A 33 -4.72 -2.38 -14.35
N SER A 34 -3.73 -3.25 -14.23
CA SER A 34 -2.32 -2.87 -14.08
C SER A 34 -1.69 -2.53 -15.43
N GLN A 35 -0.89 -1.47 -15.45
CA GLN A 35 -0.25 -0.93 -16.64
C GLN A 35 1.08 -1.62 -16.92
N ASN A 36 1.07 -2.68 -17.72
CA ASN A 36 2.27 -3.47 -18.03
C ASN A 36 3.36 -2.71 -18.81
N ILE A 37 3.02 -1.57 -19.42
CA ILE A 37 3.95 -0.78 -20.21
C ILE A 37 5.19 -0.32 -19.41
N HIS A 38 5.03 -0.10 -18.13
CA HIS A 38 6.12 0.39 -17.26
C HIS A 38 7.25 -0.62 -17.04
N LYS A 39 7.01 -1.91 -17.28
CA LYS A 39 8.04 -2.96 -17.18
C LYS A 39 9.18 -2.72 -18.17
N ILE A 40 8.88 -2.18 -19.36
CA ILE A 40 9.87 -1.89 -20.41
C ILE A 40 10.85 -0.79 -19.96
N TYR A 41 10.38 0.14 -19.11
CA TYR A 41 11.16 1.28 -18.63
C TYR A 41 11.84 1.02 -17.29
N GLY A 42 11.59 -0.13 -16.67
CA GLY A 42 12.16 -0.48 -15.35
C GLY A 42 11.63 0.38 -14.20
N GLY A 43 10.42 0.95 -14.36
CA GLY A 43 9.73 1.77 -13.37
C GLY A 43 8.62 2.61 -13.98
N VAL A 44 7.80 3.25 -13.14
CA VAL A 44 6.64 4.03 -13.60
C VAL A 44 7.07 5.30 -14.31
N VAL A 45 6.51 5.55 -15.51
CA VAL A 45 6.66 6.78 -16.28
C VAL A 45 5.37 7.59 -16.13
N PRO A 46 5.39 8.74 -15.41
CA PRO A 46 4.17 9.44 -14.99
C PRO A 46 3.24 9.87 -16.14
N GLU A 47 3.80 10.33 -17.26
CA GLU A 47 3.00 10.74 -18.44
C GLU A 47 2.29 9.55 -19.08
N LEU A 48 2.97 8.41 -19.22
CA LEU A 48 2.36 7.20 -19.75
C LEU A 48 1.27 6.67 -18.81
N ALA A 49 1.51 6.73 -17.48
CA ALA A 49 0.52 6.33 -16.51
C ALA A 49 -0.78 7.14 -16.66
N SER A 50 -0.68 8.47 -16.78
CA SER A 50 -1.84 9.34 -16.95
C SER A 50 -2.66 8.99 -18.19
N ARG A 51 -2.00 8.76 -19.33
CA ARG A 51 -2.64 8.39 -20.62
C ARG A 51 -3.34 7.04 -20.53
N GLU A 52 -2.72 6.06 -19.86
CA GLU A 52 -3.32 4.75 -19.66
C GLU A 52 -4.54 4.82 -18.73
N HIS A 53 -4.50 5.63 -17.66
CA HIS A 53 -5.68 5.86 -16.83
C HIS A 53 -6.84 6.45 -17.62
N ASP A 54 -6.59 7.46 -18.45
CA ASP A 54 -7.62 8.08 -19.30
C ASP A 54 -8.25 7.05 -20.25
N ARG A 55 -7.45 6.18 -20.84
CA ARG A 55 -7.92 5.10 -21.73
C ARG A 55 -8.72 4.02 -20.99
N LEU A 56 -8.36 3.71 -19.75
CA LEU A 56 -8.87 2.55 -19.02
C LEU A 56 -10.04 2.86 -18.08
N ILE A 57 -10.22 4.11 -17.66
CA ILE A 57 -11.17 4.45 -16.58
C ILE A 57 -12.61 4.06 -16.94
N VAL A 58 -13.06 4.34 -18.15
CA VAL A 58 -14.43 4.01 -18.60
C VAL A 58 -14.66 2.50 -18.69
N PRO A 59 -13.81 1.71 -19.40
CA PRO A 59 -13.92 0.26 -19.42
C PRO A 59 -13.92 -0.39 -18.04
N VAL A 60 -13.05 0.08 -17.12
CA VAL A 60 -12.93 -0.48 -15.77
C VAL A 60 -14.18 -0.19 -14.93
N ILE A 61 -14.75 1.03 -15.05
CA ILE A 61 -16.02 1.37 -14.38
C ILE A 61 -17.17 0.52 -14.91
N SER A 62 -17.30 0.41 -16.24
CA SER A 62 -18.36 -0.40 -16.85
C SER A 62 -18.31 -1.84 -16.35
N LYS A 63 -17.12 -2.42 -16.29
CA LYS A 63 -16.92 -3.77 -15.79
C LYS A 63 -17.23 -3.90 -14.30
N ALA A 64 -16.86 -2.92 -13.47
CA ALA A 64 -17.17 -2.92 -12.05
C ALA A 64 -18.68 -2.87 -11.77
N ILE A 65 -19.42 -2.07 -12.54
CA ILE A 65 -20.88 -1.99 -12.47
C ILE A 65 -21.50 -3.33 -12.88
N GLU A 66 -21.08 -3.89 -14.01
CA GLU A 66 -21.59 -5.18 -14.51
C GLU A 66 -21.38 -6.30 -13.46
N GLU A 67 -20.17 -6.45 -12.93
CA GLU A 67 -19.85 -7.50 -11.95
C GLU A 67 -20.55 -7.31 -10.60
N SER A 68 -20.84 -6.07 -10.20
CA SER A 68 -21.54 -5.79 -8.93
C SER A 68 -23.02 -6.08 -8.96
N ASN A 69 -23.63 -6.12 -10.15
CA ASN A 69 -25.09 -6.13 -10.36
C ASN A 69 -25.82 -4.94 -9.69
N VAL A 70 -25.13 -3.79 -9.55
CA VAL A 70 -25.69 -2.54 -8.99
C VAL A 70 -25.81 -1.52 -10.11
N SER A 71 -26.97 -0.88 -10.27
CA SER A 71 -27.13 0.18 -11.25
C SER A 71 -26.53 1.51 -10.77
N LEU A 72 -26.14 2.39 -11.70
CA LEU A 72 -25.59 3.72 -11.35
C LEU A 72 -26.55 4.55 -10.48
N ASN A 73 -27.86 4.39 -10.67
CA ASN A 73 -28.88 5.12 -9.91
C ASN A 73 -28.99 4.66 -8.44
N GLU A 74 -28.44 3.52 -8.10
CA GLU A 74 -28.41 3.02 -6.72
C GLU A 74 -27.18 3.51 -5.94
N ILE A 75 -26.17 4.07 -6.64
CA ILE A 75 -24.95 4.59 -6.00
C ILE A 75 -25.28 5.81 -5.15
N ASN A 76 -24.88 5.78 -3.88
CA ASN A 76 -25.13 6.84 -2.92
C ASN A 76 -24.01 7.88 -2.83
N ALA A 77 -22.77 7.50 -3.19
CA ALA A 77 -21.62 8.41 -3.18
C ALA A 77 -20.49 7.88 -4.08
N ILE A 78 -19.61 8.79 -4.50
CA ILE A 78 -18.38 8.45 -5.23
C ILE A 78 -17.18 8.76 -4.37
N ALA A 79 -16.38 7.74 -4.04
CA ALA A 79 -15.10 7.87 -3.38
C ALA A 79 -13.97 7.91 -4.43
N TYR A 80 -12.97 8.77 -4.23
CA TYR A 80 -11.83 8.86 -5.13
C TYR A 80 -10.55 9.20 -4.38
N THR A 81 -9.43 8.75 -4.91
CA THR A 81 -8.13 9.10 -4.36
C THR A 81 -7.77 10.54 -4.72
N ARG A 82 -7.74 11.40 -3.70
CA ARG A 82 -7.27 12.79 -3.83
C ARG A 82 -5.75 12.88 -3.87
N GLY A 83 -5.08 11.95 -3.21
CA GLY A 83 -3.62 11.85 -3.06
C GLY A 83 -3.23 11.07 -1.80
N PRO A 84 -1.92 10.90 -1.54
CA PRO A 84 -0.80 11.24 -2.42
C PRO A 84 -0.74 10.35 -3.69
N GLY A 85 0.07 10.79 -4.69
CA GLY A 85 0.27 10.04 -5.94
C GLY A 85 0.84 10.89 -7.06
N LEU A 86 0.92 10.32 -8.26
CA LEU A 86 1.33 11.00 -9.48
C LEU A 86 0.24 11.99 -9.90
N LEU A 87 0.58 13.28 -9.99
CA LEU A 87 -0.41 14.34 -10.20
C LEU A 87 -1.28 14.11 -11.45
N GLY A 88 -0.68 13.75 -12.59
CA GLY A 88 -1.43 13.48 -13.82
C GLY A 88 -2.39 12.29 -13.69
N SER A 89 -1.96 11.21 -13.03
CA SER A 89 -2.78 10.03 -12.75
C SER A 89 -3.96 10.39 -11.82
N LEU A 90 -3.69 11.10 -10.73
CA LEU A 90 -4.71 11.59 -9.79
C LEU A 90 -5.74 12.49 -10.48
N LEU A 91 -5.30 13.37 -11.40
CA LEU A 91 -6.19 14.28 -12.12
C LEU A 91 -7.22 13.53 -12.98
N VAL A 92 -6.87 12.42 -13.59
CA VAL A 92 -7.81 11.59 -14.36
C VAL A 92 -8.92 11.06 -13.45
N GLY A 93 -8.56 10.36 -12.38
CA GLY A 93 -9.55 9.81 -11.43
C GLY A 93 -10.41 10.88 -10.77
N THR A 94 -9.78 11.98 -10.32
CA THR A 94 -10.48 13.12 -9.69
C THR A 94 -11.47 13.78 -10.63
N SER A 95 -11.08 14.05 -11.89
CA SER A 95 -11.96 14.70 -12.87
C SER A 95 -13.13 13.80 -13.21
N PHE A 96 -12.89 12.52 -13.40
CA PHE A 96 -13.93 11.55 -13.68
C PHE A 96 -14.92 11.42 -12.50
N ALA A 97 -14.40 11.25 -11.28
CA ALA A 97 -15.22 11.14 -10.06
C ALA A 97 -16.13 12.36 -9.88
N LYS A 98 -15.59 13.57 -10.05
CA LYS A 98 -16.35 14.82 -9.92
C LYS A 98 -17.43 14.94 -10.99
N SER A 99 -17.11 14.64 -12.25
CA SER A 99 -18.06 14.71 -13.35
C SER A 99 -19.20 13.72 -13.13
N LEU A 100 -18.90 12.49 -12.73
CA LEU A 100 -19.90 11.46 -12.49
C LEU A 100 -20.77 11.81 -11.27
N ALA A 101 -20.19 12.27 -10.16
CA ALA A 101 -20.93 12.69 -8.97
C ALA A 101 -21.87 13.88 -9.28
N TYR A 102 -21.38 14.84 -10.07
CA TYR A 102 -22.20 15.98 -10.52
C TYR A 102 -23.39 15.53 -11.38
N CYS A 103 -23.16 14.65 -12.35
CA CYS A 103 -24.22 14.13 -13.22
C CYS A 103 -25.27 13.32 -12.45
N LEU A 104 -24.86 12.55 -11.45
CA LEU A 104 -25.75 11.73 -10.63
C LEU A 104 -26.37 12.51 -9.46
N ASN A 105 -25.92 13.75 -9.21
CA ASN A 105 -26.32 14.59 -8.08
C ASN A 105 -26.14 13.89 -6.72
N ILE A 106 -24.99 13.23 -6.53
CA ILE A 106 -24.61 12.51 -5.30
C ILE A 106 -23.30 13.06 -4.71
N PRO A 107 -23.04 12.88 -3.39
CA PRO A 107 -21.86 13.41 -2.74
C PRO A 107 -20.55 12.76 -3.20
N LEU A 108 -19.49 13.56 -3.13
CA LEU A 108 -18.09 13.13 -3.29
C LEU A 108 -17.48 12.77 -1.94
N LEU A 109 -16.61 11.77 -1.95
CA LEU A 109 -15.81 11.34 -0.79
C LEU A 109 -14.34 11.36 -1.22
N GLU A 110 -13.64 12.43 -0.86
CA GLU A 110 -12.21 12.53 -1.11
C GLU A 110 -11.44 11.64 -0.14
N VAL A 111 -10.48 10.87 -0.62
CA VAL A 111 -9.78 9.86 0.17
C VAL A 111 -8.27 10.09 0.09
N ASN A 112 -7.60 10.03 1.26
CA ASN A 112 -6.16 9.91 1.33
C ASN A 112 -5.78 8.44 1.09
N HIS A 113 -4.95 8.20 0.08
CA HIS A 113 -4.49 6.87 -0.34
C HIS A 113 -3.87 6.06 0.80
N MET A 114 -3.09 6.71 1.67
CA MET A 114 -2.45 6.03 2.80
C MET A 114 -3.45 5.64 3.89
N HIS A 115 -4.45 6.48 4.16
CA HIS A 115 -5.57 6.13 5.05
C HIS A 115 -6.35 4.92 4.50
N ALA A 116 -6.54 4.88 3.17
CA ALA A 116 -7.21 3.77 2.52
C ALA A 116 -6.48 2.45 2.71
N HIS A 117 -5.17 2.42 2.53
CA HIS A 117 -4.37 1.23 2.82
C HIS A 117 -4.54 0.76 4.28
N ILE A 118 -4.50 1.69 5.24
CA ILE A 118 -4.67 1.36 6.67
C ILE A 118 -6.07 0.78 6.94
N LEU A 119 -7.11 1.41 6.41
CA LEU A 119 -8.49 1.01 6.65
C LEU A 119 -8.94 -0.20 5.83
N SER A 120 -8.15 -0.67 4.88
CA SER A 120 -8.46 -1.86 4.08
C SER A 120 -8.69 -3.11 4.93
N ILE A 121 -8.13 -3.15 6.15
CA ILE A 121 -8.34 -4.24 7.11
C ILE A 121 -9.81 -4.35 7.56
N PHE A 122 -10.58 -3.26 7.50
CA PHE A 122 -11.99 -3.23 7.90
C PHE A 122 -12.96 -3.71 6.81
N ILE A 123 -12.49 -4.02 5.61
CA ILE A 123 -13.30 -4.68 4.58
C ILE A 123 -13.83 -6.00 5.18
N ASN A 124 -15.12 -6.24 4.98
CA ASN A 124 -15.90 -7.27 5.70
C ASN A 124 -15.31 -8.68 5.62
N ASP A 125 -14.69 -9.05 4.50
CA ASP A 125 -14.16 -10.38 4.26
C ASP A 125 -12.74 -10.63 4.82
N ASN A 126 -12.14 -9.65 5.51
CA ASN A 126 -10.91 -9.88 6.28
C ASN A 126 -11.23 -10.70 7.56
N PRO A 127 -10.39 -11.70 7.88
CA PRO A 127 -10.70 -12.66 8.93
C PRO A 127 -10.64 -12.09 10.34
N LYS A 128 -9.81 -11.07 10.55
CA LYS A 128 -9.61 -10.40 11.84
C LYS A 128 -9.57 -8.89 11.62
N LYS A 129 -10.10 -8.14 12.58
CA LYS A 129 -10.08 -6.67 12.60
C LYS A 129 -9.51 -6.21 13.94
N PRO A 130 -8.66 -5.17 13.97
CA PRO A 130 -8.17 -4.60 15.22
C PRO A 130 -9.26 -3.78 15.91
N ASP A 131 -9.14 -3.63 17.23
CA ASP A 131 -9.83 -2.59 17.96
C ASP A 131 -9.01 -1.28 17.91
N PHE A 132 -9.68 -0.14 18.07
CA PHE A 132 -9.01 1.16 18.23
C PHE A 132 -8.62 1.40 19.70
N PRO A 133 -7.49 2.04 20.00
CA PRO A 133 -6.46 2.47 19.07
C PRO A 133 -5.55 1.32 18.62
N PHE A 134 -4.99 1.44 17.41
CA PHE A 134 -3.95 0.54 16.90
C PHE A 134 -2.82 1.31 16.21
N ILE A 135 -1.70 0.66 15.97
CA ILE A 135 -0.60 1.23 15.16
C ILE A 135 -0.59 0.54 13.79
N ALA A 136 -0.61 1.33 12.73
CA ALA A 136 -0.45 0.83 11.37
C ALA A 136 1.00 1.01 10.89
N LEU A 137 1.59 -0.07 10.34
CA LEU A 137 2.81 -0.03 9.54
C LEU A 137 2.42 -0.10 8.06
N THR A 138 2.51 1.02 7.36
CA THR A 138 2.31 1.07 5.91
C THR A 138 3.65 0.87 5.21
N VAL A 139 3.73 -0.17 4.34
CA VAL A 139 4.98 -0.57 3.68
C VAL A 139 4.72 -0.85 2.20
N SER A 140 5.14 0.07 1.34
CA SER A 140 4.96 -0.01 -0.11
C SER A 140 6.23 0.34 -0.89
N GLY A 141 6.13 0.43 -2.21
CA GLY A 141 7.22 0.92 -3.06
C GLY A 141 7.64 2.36 -2.74
N GLY A 142 6.68 3.23 -2.40
CA GLY A 142 6.94 4.66 -2.17
C GLY A 142 6.88 5.10 -0.71
N HIS A 143 6.32 4.29 0.20
CA HIS A 143 6.07 4.70 1.58
C HIS A 143 6.50 3.64 2.60
N THR A 144 7.07 4.10 3.72
CA THR A 144 7.30 3.30 4.92
C THR A 144 7.04 4.20 6.12
N GLN A 145 5.92 3.95 6.82
CA GLN A 145 5.41 4.84 7.88
C GLN A 145 4.78 4.04 9.01
N LEU A 146 4.92 4.56 10.23
CA LEU A 146 4.14 4.14 11.39
C LEU A 146 3.10 5.22 11.71
N VAL A 147 1.86 4.80 11.86
CA VAL A 147 0.71 5.68 12.08
C VAL A 147 -0.08 5.17 13.26
N LEU A 148 -0.27 5.99 14.27
CA LEU A 148 -1.21 5.74 15.36
C LEU A 148 -2.62 6.09 14.86
N VAL A 149 -3.55 5.16 15.01
CA VAL A 149 -4.93 5.28 14.57
C VAL A 149 -5.85 5.18 15.78
N ASN A 150 -6.39 6.31 16.20
CA ASN A 150 -7.27 6.40 17.37
C ASN A 150 -8.74 6.12 17.01
N GLY A 151 -9.09 6.28 15.75
CA GLY A 151 -10.44 6.06 15.22
C GLY A 151 -10.42 6.01 13.70
N PRO A 152 -11.55 5.68 13.04
CA PRO A 152 -11.61 5.48 11.59
C PRO A 152 -11.15 6.67 10.74
N LEU A 153 -11.12 7.87 11.34
CA LEU A 153 -10.76 9.12 10.67
C LEU A 153 -9.71 9.93 11.44
N GLU A 154 -9.05 9.32 12.45
CA GLU A 154 -8.06 9.97 13.32
C GLU A 154 -6.71 9.25 13.18
N PHE A 155 -5.79 9.87 12.43
CA PHE A 155 -4.48 9.34 12.09
C PHE A 155 -3.39 10.28 12.59
N ILE A 156 -2.36 9.74 13.23
CA ILE A 156 -1.18 10.50 13.70
C ILE A 156 0.07 9.77 13.21
N GLN A 157 0.84 10.41 12.33
CA GLN A 157 2.12 9.85 11.88
C GLN A 157 3.14 9.89 13.04
N ILE A 158 3.59 8.73 13.51
CA ILE A 158 4.55 8.60 14.62
C ILE A 158 5.95 8.22 14.15
N GLY A 159 6.12 7.82 12.89
CA GLY A 159 7.40 7.53 12.26
C GLY A 159 7.28 7.45 10.74
N THR A 160 8.35 7.77 10.03
CA THR A 160 8.40 7.71 8.56
C THR A 160 9.82 7.39 8.08
N THR A 161 9.95 6.93 6.83
CA THR A 161 11.28 6.85 6.24
C THR A 161 11.85 8.24 5.96
N LEU A 162 13.14 8.40 6.23
CA LEU A 162 13.87 9.66 5.99
C LEU A 162 14.52 9.69 4.59
N ASP A 163 14.51 8.55 3.90
CA ASP A 163 15.13 8.38 2.59
C ASP A 163 14.32 7.38 1.73
N ASP A 164 14.91 6.29 1.28
CA ASP A 164 14.22 5.26 0.49
C ASP A 164 13.11 4.57 1.30
N ALA A 165 12.03 4.15 0.65
CA ALA A 165 11.04 3.25 1.24
C ALA A 165 11.54 1.80 1.24
N ALA A 166 10.94 0.93 2.07
CA ALA A 166 11.33 -0.48 2.14
C ALA A 166 11.14 -1.22 0.81
N GLY A 167 10.03 -0.96 0.08
CA GLY A 167 9.82 -1.55 -1.24
C GLY A 167 10.85 -1.06 -2.26
N GLU A 168 11.20 0.22 -2.22
CA GLU A 168 12.26 0.80 -3.04
C GLU A 168 13.63 0.17 -2.70
N ALA A 169 13.89 -0.16 -1.44
CA ALA A 169 15.10 -0.88 -1.04
C ALA A 169 15.15 -2.30 -1.63
N PHE A 170 14.00 -3.02 -1.69
CA PHE A 170 13.89 -4.28 -2.40
C PHE A 170 14.20 -4.13 -3.88
N ASP A 171 13.58 -3.17 -4.58
CA ASP A 171 13.75 -2.97 -6.01
C ASP A 171 15.17 -2.55 -6.38
N LYS A 172 15.78 -1.64 -5.62
CA LYS A 172 17.17 -1.22 -5.81
C LYS A 172 18.16 -2.35 -5.56
N SER A 173 17.91 -3.20 -4.57
CA SER A 173 18.74 -4.38 -4.30
C SER A 173 18.57 -5.43 -5.39
N GLY A 174 17.35 -5.66 -5.85
CA GLY A 174 17.07 -6.57 -6.96
C GLY A 174 17.77 -6.15 -8.26
N LYS A 175 17.76 -4.85 -8.57
CA LYS A 175 18.49 -4.31 -9.73
C LYS A 175 19.99 -4.61 -9.68
N LEU A 176 20.60 -4.59 -8.48
CA LEU A 176 22.03 -4.94 -8.31
C LEU A 176 22.28 -6.45 -8.48
N MET A 177 21.22 -7.28 -8.37
CA MET A 177 21.25 -8.74 -8.62
C MET A 177 20.69 -9.09 -10.01
N ASN A 178 20.54 -8.14 -10.92
CA ASN A 178 19.98 -8.32 -12.28
C ASN A 178 18.54 -8.89 -12.30
N LEU A 179 17.76 -8.61 -11.25
CA LEU A 179 16.34 -8.96 -11.20
C LEU A 179 15.48 -7.86 -11.84
N ASP A 180 14.48 -8.27 -12.65
CA ASP A 180 13.55 -7.29 -13.26
C ASP A 180 12.62 -6.66 -12.24
N TYR A 181 12.10 -5.49 -12.58
CA TYR A 181 11.10 -4.75 -11.83
C TYR A 181 9.68 -5.36 -11.98
N PRO A 182 8.87 -5.42 -10.89
CA PRO A 182 9.25 -5.18 -9.50
C PRO A 182 10.05 -6.35 -8.91
N ALA A 183 11.11 -6.04 -8.16
CA ALA A 183 12.02 -7.06 -7.65
C ALA A 183 11.58 -7.68 -6.32
N GLY A 184 10.77 -7.00 -5.52
CA GLY A 184 10.33 -7.48 -4.21
C GLY A 184 9.74 -8.89 -4.24
N PRO A 185 8.73 -9.21 -5.07
CA PRO A 185 8.17 -10.56 -5.18
C PRO A 185 9.17 -11.62 -5.67
N LYS A 186 10.14 -11.22 -6.52
CA LYS A 186 11.19 -12.13 -7.01
C LYS A 186 12.18 -12.48 -5.92
N ILE A 187 12.61 -11.47 -5.13
CA ILE A 187 13.46 -11.65 -3.96
C ILE A 187 12.76 -12.57 -2.95
N ASP A 188 11.48 -12.34 -2.66
CA ASP A 188 10.71 -13.19 -1.75
C ASP A 188 10.62 -14.64 -2.21
N LYS A 189 10.48 -14.88 -3.52
CA LYS A 189 10.46 -16.23 -4.11
C LYS A 189 11.82 -16.91 -4.01
N LEU A 190 12.90 -16.22 -4.43
CA LEU A 190 14.27 -16.78 -4.48
C LEU A 190 14.86 -17.00 -3.08
N SER A 191 14.51 -16.15 -2.12
CA SER A 191 14.99 -16.23 -0.73
C SER A 191 14.55 -17.49 0.01
N LYS A 192 13.55 -18.24 -0.50
CA LYS A 192 13.05 -19.47 0.15
C LYS A 192 14.10 -20.57 0.20
N ASP A 193 14.98 -20.59 -0.80
CA ASP A 193 16.03 -21.59 -0.95
C ASP A 193 17.40 -21.09 -0.45
N GLY A 194 17.45 -19.89 0.17
CA GLY A 194 18.67 -19.24 0.63
C GLY A 194 18.79 -19.16 2.15
N ASP A 195 20.04 -19.02 2.62
CA ASP A 195 20.36 -18.76 4.05
C ASP A 195 20.28 -17.26 4.36
N PRO A 196 19.34 -16.79 5.20
CA PRO A 196 19.20 -15.39 5.58
C PRO A 196 20.37 -14.84 6.43
N ASN A 197 21.26 -15.72 6.92
CA ASN A 197 22.39 -15.35 7.77
C ASN A 197 23.75 -15.43 7.08
N LYS A 198 23.79 -15.92 5.80
CA LYS A 198 25.04 -16.10 5.06
C LYS A 198 25.80 -14.78 4.84
N PHE A 199 25.06 -13.73 4.50
CA PHE A 199 25.64 -12.39 4.32
C PHE A 199 25.05 -11.41 5.32
N LYS A 200 25.93 -10.63 6.00
CA LYS A 200 25.50 -9.64 7.00
C LYS A 200 25.55 -8.24 6.41
N PHE A 201 24.42 -7.57 6.40
CA PHE A 201 24.30 -6.17 5.99
C PHE A 201 23.98 -5.29 7.18
N SER A 202 24.61 -4.09 7.21
CA SER A 202 24.42 -3.15 8.30
C SER A 202 23.01 -2.55 8.28
N LYS A 203 22.35 -2.55 9.45
CA LYS A 203 21.10 -1.81 9.64
C LYS A 203 21.45 -0.33 9.89
N PRO A 204 20.84 0.62 9.13
CA PRO A 204 21.00 2.04 9.42
C PRO A 204 20.50 2.37 10.84
N SER A 205 21.27 3.19 11.57
CA SER A 205 20.85 3.68 12.88
C SER A 205 20.08 4.99 12.70
N VAL A 206 18.80 5.00 13.05
CA VAL A 206 17.93 6.17 12.95
C VAL A 206 17.23 6.39 14.27
N LYS A 207 17.13 7.67 14.67
CA LYS A 207 16.46 8.07 15.91
C LYS A 207 14.97 7.80 15.87
N ASP A 208 14.38 7.56 17.02
CA ASP A 208 12.96 7.37 17.24
C ASP A 208 12.34 6.26 16.36
N LEU A 209 11.10 6.44 15.94
CA LEU A 209 10.34 5.49 15.13
C LEU A 209 10.54 5.68 13.61
N ASN A 210 11.48 6.52 13.20
CA ASN A 210 11.79 6.72 11.78
C ASN A 210 12.56 5.55 11.19
N PHE A 211 12.52 5.44 9.86
CA PHE A 211 13.24 4.43 9.08
C PHE A 211 14.30 5.07 8.17
N SER A 212 15.26 4.26 7.75
CA SER A 212 16.20 4.59 6.68
C SER A 212 16.64 3.31 5.98
N PHE A 213 16.75 3.34 4.66
CA PHE A 213 17.17 2.20 3.84
C PHE A 213 18.28 2.55 2.85
N SER A 214 18.58 3.84 2.62
CA SER A 214 19.61 4.26 1.64
C SER A 214 21.01 3.78 2.02
N GLY A 215 21.32 3.76 3.32
CA GLY A 215 22.58 3.21 3.83
C GLY A 215 22.71 1.71 3.56
N LEU A 216 21.63 0.94 3.68
CA LEU A 216 21.60 -0.49 3.37
C LEU A 216 21.88 -0.72 1.88
N LYS A 217 21.24 0.04 0.98
CA LYS A 217 21.50 -0.01 -0.46
C LYS A 217 22.98 0.21 -0.78
N THR A 218 23.58 1.23 -0.18
CA THR A 218 25.01 1.56 -0.40
C THR A 218 25.92 0.44 0.12
N ASN A 219 25.62 -0.12 1.30
CA ASN A 219 26.35 -1.24 1.87
C ASN A 219 26.27 -2.48 0.97
N PHE A 220 25.05 -2.83 0.50
CA PHE A 220 24.81 -3.94 -0.41
C PHE A 220 25.54 -3.75 -1.77
N LYS A 221 25.44 -2.56 -2.38
CA LYS A 221 26.17 -2.22 -3.61
C LYS A 221 27.67 -2.40 -3.45
N ASN A 222 28.25 -1.85 -2.38
CA ASN A 222 29.70 -1.94 -2.11
C ASN A 222 30.15 -3.39 -1.83
N PHE A 223 29.25 -4.20 -1.27
CA PHE A 223 29.51 -5.64 -1.10
C PHE A 223 29.58 -6.34 -2.46
N ILE A 224 28.57 -6.15 -3.32
CA ILE A 224 28.50 -6.80 -4.64
C ILE A 224 29.69 -6.42 -5.54
N ILE A 225 30.06 -5.13 -5.59
CA ILE A 225 31.14 -4.66 -6.45
C ILE A 225 32.52 -5.27 -6.10
N LYS A 226 32.70 -5.69 -4.85
CA LYS A 226 33.95 -6.31 -4.39
C LYS A 226 34.04 -7.81 -4.68
N GLN A 227 32.96 -8.41 -5.19
CA GLN A 227 32.92 -9.84 -5.45
C GLN A 227 33.44 -10.17 -6.86
N PRO A 228 33.96 -11.39 -7.05
CA PRO A 228 34.38 -11.85 -8.38
C PRO A 228 33.18 -11.96 -9.35
N LEU A 229 33.49 -12.00 -10.63
CA LEU A 229 32.51 -12.26 -11.70
C LEU A 229 31.84 -13.63 -11.45
N GLY A 230 30.50 -13.69 -11.65
CA GLY A 230 29.70 -14.90 -11.40
C GLY A 230 29.21 -15.06 -9.95
N PHE A 231 29.74 -14.28 -9.01
CA PHE A 231 29.38 -14.41 -7.58
C PHE A 231 27.89 -14.23 -7.31
N VAL A 232 27.25 -13.28 -8.00
CA VAL A 232 25.82 -12.98 -7.80
C VAL A 232 24.97 -14.14 -8.22
N GLU A 233 25.28 -14.74 -9.39
CA GLU A 233 24.59 -15.88 -9.95
C GLU A 233 24.72 -17.11 -9.03
N ASP A 234 25.93 -17.39 -8.54
CA ASP A 234 26.24 -18.54 -7.67
C ASP A 234 25.61 -18.41 -6.27
N ASN A 235 25.32 -17.20 -5.81
CA ASN A 235 24.81 -16.93 -4.46
C ASN A 235 23.44 -16.21 -4.46
N LEU A 236 22.71 -16.26 -5.55
CA LEU A 236 21.51 -15.43 -5.74
C LEU A 236 20.45 -15.65 -4.64
N SER A 237 20.15 -16.89 -4.29
CA SER A 237 19.16 -17.23 -3.25
C SER A 237 19.59 -16.72 -1.87
N ASP A 238 20.88 -16.88 -1.52
CA ASP A 238 21.43 -16.44 -0.23
C ASP A 238 21.50 -14.91 -0.14
N LEU A 239 21.83 -14.24 -1.25
CA LEU A 239 21.80 -12.76 -1.32
C LEU A 239 20.37 -12.24 -1.15
N CYS A 240 19.39 -12.86 -1.83
CA CYS A 240 17.98 -12.54 -1.69
C CYS A 240 17.50 -12.76 -0.24
N ALA A 241 17.85 -13.90 0.37
CA ALA A 241 17.47 -14.21 1.75
C ALA A 241 18.09 -13.23 2.75
N SER A 242 19.37 -12.90 2.60
CA SER A 242 20.10 -12.03 3.51
C SER A 242 19.63 -10.58 3.44
N ILE A 243 19.39 -10.04 2.23
CA ILE A 243 18.89 -8.66 2.07
C ILE A 243 17.44 -8.55 2.55
N GLN A 244 16.57 -9.51 2.22
CA GLN A 244 15.20 -9.57 2.71
C GLN A 244 15.16 -9.61 4.24
N SER A 245 15.95 -10.49 4.84
CA SER A 245 16.05 -10.61 6.31
C SER A 245 16.45 -9.27 6.94
N THR A 246 17.42 -8.55 6.36
CA THR A 246 17.86 -7.26 6.88
C THR A 246 16.75 -6.21 6.81
N ILE A 247 16.07 -6.07 5.66
CA ILE A 247 14.96 -5.12 5.49
C ILE A 247 13.82 -5.44 6.46
N VAL A 248 13.40 -6.70 6.52
CA VAL A 248 12.29 -7.12 7.38
C VAL A 248 12.64 -6.92 8.86
N ASN A 249 13.86 -7.23 9.29
CA ASN A 249 14.27 -7.03 10.67
C ASN A 249 14.28 -5.55 11.09
N ILE A 250 14.55 -4.60 10.16
CA ILE A 250 14.40 -3.17 10.44
C ILE A 250 12.94 -2.84 10.76
N LEU A 251 11.98 -3.40 9.98
CA LEU A 251 10.55 -3.19 10.21
C LEU A 251 10.10 -3.77 11.56
N ILE A 252 10.52 -5.01 11.88
CA ILE A 252 10.17 -5.69 13.12
C ILE A 252 10.72 -4.96 14.34
N ASP A 253 11.98 -4.49 14.29
CA ASP A 253 12.58 -3.72 15.37
C ASP A 253 11.74 -2.45 15.67
N LYS A 254 11.25 -1.75 14.63
CA LYS A 254 10.42 -0.55 14.79
C LYS A 254 9.00 -0.85 15.30
N ILE A 255 8.41 -2.00 14.95
CA ILE A 255 7.15 -2.46 15.56
C ILE A 255 7.34 -2.62 17.08
N LYS A 256 8.40 -3.32 17.51
CA LYS A 256 8.69 -3.50 18.95
C LYS A 256 8.92 -2.17 19.67
N MET A 257 9.71 -1.27 19.07
CA MET A 257 9.93 0.06 19.63
C MET A 257 8.64 0.88 19.73
N ALA A 258 7.75 0.79 18.73
CA ALA A 258 6.47 1.48 18.75
C ALA A 258 5.54 0.94 19.86
N ARG A 259 5.47 -0.39 20.01
CA ARG A 259 4.76 -1.03 21.12
C ARG A 259 5.25 -0.50 22.46
N ASP A 260 6.57 -0.53 22.68
CA ASP A 260 7.18 -0.14 23.97
C ASP A 260 6.95 1.35 24.27
N LYS A 261 6.95 2.20 23.25
CA LYS A 261 6.75 3.64 23.38
C LYS A 261 5.29 4.04 23.62
N HIS A 262 4.33 3.34 22.98
CA HIS A 262 2.91 3.72 22.99
C HIS A 262 2.04 2.80 23.85
N GLY A 263 2.55 1.64 24.29
CA GLY A 263 1.77 0.67 25.07
C GLY A 263 0.64 -0.02 24.30
N ILE A 264 0.70 -0.02 22.94
CA ILE A 264 -0.32 -0.58 22.07
C ILE A 264 0.19 -1.90 21.49
N ASN A 265 -0.60 -2.96 21.62
CA ASN A 265 -0.27 -4.29 21.11
C ASN A 265 -0.95 -4.63 19.78
N GLU A 266 -1.85 -3.78 19.28
CA GLU A 266 -2.61 -3.98 18.05
C GLU A 266 -1.86 -3.33 16.86
N PHE A 267 -1.42 -4.14 15.87
CA PHE A 267 -0.65 -3.67 14.73
C PHE A 267 -1.27 -4.10 13.41
N VAL A 268 -1.62 -3.14 12.56
CA VAL A 268 -2.03 -3.37 11.16
C VAL A 268 -0.82 -3.21 10.26
N ILE A 269 -0.56 -4.19 9.39
CA ILE A 269 0.53 -4.12 8.41
C ILE A 269 -0.08 -4.13 7.01
N CYS A 270 0.07 -3.03 6.27
CA CYS A 270 -0.56 -2.82 4.97
C CYS A 270 0.40 -2.26 3.92
N GLY A 271 -0.04 -2.19 2.67
CA GLY A 271 0.78 -1.86 1.51
C GLY A 271 1.43 -3.10 0.88
N GLY A 272 1.95 -2.97 -0.35
CA GLY A 272 2.40 -4.10 -1.17
C GLY A 272 3.45 -5.01 -0.52
N VAL A 273 4.35 -4.46 0.31
CA VAL A 273 5.38 -5.24 1.03
C VAL A 273 4.77 -6.13 2.12
N SER A 274 3.53 -5.86 2.59
CA SER A 274 2.83 -6.72 3.56
C SER A 274 2.53 -8.13 3.01
N ALA A 275 2.58 -8.31 1.70
CA ALA A 275 2.46 -9.62 1.04
C ALA A 275 3.72 -10.49 1.17
N ASN A 276 4.88 -9.92 1.55
CA ASN A 276 6.15 -10.62 1.67
C ASN A 276 6.06 -11.77 2.68
N SER A 277 6.44 -12.99 2.25
CA SER A 277 6.25 -14.21 3.04
C SER A 277 7.13 -14.25 4.29
N PHE A 278 8.36 -13.71 4.22
CA PHE A 278 9.26 -13.67 5.36
C PHE A 278 8.79 -12.64 6.41
N LEU A 279 8.26 -11.50 5.98
CA LEU A 279 7.64 -10.54 6.89
C LEU A 279 6.46 -11.19 7.63
N ARG A 280 5.56 -11.87 6.92
CA ARG A 280 4.42 -12.58 7.53
C ARG A 280 4.86 -13.64 8.53
N LYS A 281 5.94 -14.39 8.23
CA LYS A 281 6.52 -15.33 9.19
C LYS A 281 6.99 -14.60 10.46
N LYS A 282 7.68 -13.48 10.32
CA LYS A 282 8.17 -12.68 11.46
C LYS A 282 7.02 -12.06 12.28
N LEU A 283 5.93 -11.64 11.64
CA LEU A 283 4.74 -11.17 12.33
C LEU A 283 4.10 -12.29 13.18
N ASN A 284 3.98 -13.50 12.65
CA ASN A 284 3.50 -14.66 13.41
C ASN A 284 4.43 -15.01 14.60
N GLU A 285 5.75 -14.76 14.48
CA GLU A 285 6.69 -14.91 15.59
C GLU A 285 6.43 -13.86 16.69
N LEU A 286 6.11 -12.60 16.32
CA LEU A 286 5.73 -11.54 17.26
C LEU A 286 4.44 -11.88 18.04
N GLU A 287 3.42 -12.43 17.36
CA GLU A 287 2.18 -12.86 18.02
C GLU A 287 2.45 -13.91 19.10
N LYS A 288 3.32 -14.89 18.80
CA LYS A 288 3.60 -16.00 19.70
C LYS A 288 4.52 -15.62 20.88
N ASN A 289 5.52 -14.78 20.64
CA ASN A 289 6.61 -14.57 21.58
C ASN A 289 6.55 -13.23 22.31
N ASP A 290 5.92 -12.21 21.70
CA ASP A 290 5.97 -10.83 22.19
C ASP A 290 4.58 -10.29 22.59
N ASN A 291 3.52 -11.10 22.50
CA ASN A 291 2.13 -10.70 22.77
C ASN A 291 1.70 -9.46 21.96
N ILE A 292 2.11 -9.39 20.69
CA ILE A 292 1.73 -8.35 19.73
C ILE A 292 0.72 -8.98 18.76
N ASN A 293 -0.48 -8.43 18.69
CA ASN A 293 -1.49 -8.85 17.72
C ASN A 293 -1.22 -8.20 16.37
N THR A 294 -1.16 -9.00 15.31
CA THR A 294 -0.88 -8.49 13.97
C THR A 294 -2.04 -8.76 13.02
N TYR A 295 -2.40 -7.75 12.23
CA TYR A 295 -3.50 -7.77 11.28
C TYR A 295 -2.97 -7.39 9.90
N VAL A 296 -3.12 -8.32 8.96
CA VAL A 296 -2.68 -8.10 7.58
C VAL A 296 -3.89 -8.28 6.67
N PRO A 297 -4.25 -7.29 5.87
CA PRO A 297 -5.34 -7.43 4.90
C PRO A 297 -5.12 -8.61 3.95
N LYS A 298 -6.20 -9.11 3.36
CA LYS A 298 -6.09 -10.09 2.27
C LYS A 298 -5.17 -9.55 1.18
N VAL A 299 -4.46 -10.45 0.51
CA VAL A 299 -3.50 -10.09 -0.55
C VAL A 299 -4.15 -9.23 -1.64
N SER A 300 -5.42 -9.50 -1.96
CA SER A 300 -6.21 -8.70 -2.93
C SER A 300 -6.43 -7.24 -2.53
N TYR A 301 -6.22 -6.89 -1.24
CA TYR A 301 -6.36 -5.52 -0.72
C TYR A 301 -5.02 -4.93 -0.25
N SER A 302 -3.91 -5.67 -0.40
CA SER A 302 -2.59 -5.22 0.05
C SER A 302 -1.88 -4.31 -0.95
N THR A 303 -2.17 -4.45 -2.25
CA THR A 303 -1.70 -3.57 -3.33
C THR A 303 -2.73 -2.50 -3.63
N ASP A 304 -2.41 -1.53 -4.49
CA ASP A 304 -3.31 -0.46 -4.88
C ASP A 304 -4.58 -1.03 -5.51
N ASN A 305 -5.73 -0.65 -4.97
CA ASN A 305 -7.03 -1.10 -5.41
C ASN A 305 -8.14 -0.14 -4.95
N ALA A 306 -9.28 -0.13 -5.64
CA ALA A 306 -10.36 0.78 -5.31
C ALA A 306 -11.21 0.33 -4.10
N ALA A 307 -11.19 -0.94 -3.72
CA ALA A 307 -11.94 -1.38 -2.53
C ALA A 307 -11.41 -0.72 -1.25
N MET A 308 -10.09 -0.46 -1.14
CA MET A 308 -9.53 0.27 -0.01
C MET A 308 -9.99 1.75 0.01
N ILE A 309 -10.18 2.36 -1.15
CA ILE A 309 -10.74 3.72 -1.27
C ILE A 309 -12.20 3.71 -0.83
N GLY A 310 -12.95 2.68 -1.24
CA GLY A 310 -14.36 2.52 -0.91
C GLY A 310 -14.62 2.35 0.58
N ILE A 311 -13.82 1.54 1.29
CA ILE A 311 -13.99 1.38 2.74
C ILE A 311 -13.69 2.67 3.53
N ASN A 312 -12.66 3.43 3.13
CA ASN A 312 -12.41 4.75 3.72
C ASN A 312 -13.59 5.70 3.41
N GLY A 313 -14.06 5.71 2.16
CA GLY A 313 -15.24 6.46 1.76
C GLY A 313 -16.48 6.09 2.59
N TYR A 314 -16.70 4.82 2.88
CA TYR A 314 -17.80 4.36 3.73
C TYR A 314 -17.74 4.97 5.15
N PHE A 315 -16.55 4.99 5.78
CA PHE A 315 -16.39 5.64 7.08
C PHE A 315 -16.66 7.15 6.99
N LYS A 316 -16.19 7.83 5.95
CA LYS A 316 -16.49 9.26 5.73
C LYS A 316 -17.98 9.52 5.51
N PHE A 317 -18.65 8.71 4.70
CA PHE A 317 -20.08 8.82 4.44
C PHE A 317 -20.90 8.69 5.73
N LYS A 318 -20.58 7.67 6.56
CA LYS A 318 -21.23 7.48 7.87
C LYS A 318 -21.08 8.66 8.81
N ASN A 319 -19.98 9.39 8.70
CA ASN A 319 -19.70 10.58 9.52
C ASN A 319 -20.09 11.89 8.80
N SER A 320 -20.80 11.82 7.66
CA SER A 320 -21.25 12.98 6.87
C SER A 320 -20.11 13.92 6.47
N ILE A 321 -18.91 13.35 6.21
CA ILE A 321 -17.73 14.09 5.75
C ILE A 321 -17.64 13.97 4.23
N PHE A 322 -18.02 15.04 3.54
CA PHE A 322 -18.08 15.10 2.09
C PHE A 322 -17.04 16.04 1.51
N GLY A 323 -16.52 15.69 0.33
CA GLY A 323 -15.63 16.52 -0.47
C GLY A 323 -16.43 17.57 -1.28
N LYS A 324 -15.70 18.51 -1.87
CA LYS A 324 -16.24 19.57 -2.71
C LYS A 324 -15.80 19.41 -4.16
N LEU A 325 -16.59 19.90 -5.11
CA LEU A 325 -16.18 19.96 -6.51
C LEU A 325 -14.92 20.82 -6.72
N SER A 326 -14.66 21.77 -5.84
CA SER A 326 -13.46 22.62 -5.86
C SER A 326 -12.20 21.96 -5.30
N ASP A 327 -12.29 20.78 -4.64
CA ASP A 327 -11.12 20.10 -4.10
C ASP A 327 -10.19 19.65 -5.23
N TYR A 328 -8.90 19.92 -5.13
CA TYR A 328 -7.90 19.56 -6.14
C TYR A 328 -7.08 18.34 -5.69
N SER A 329 -6.50 17.64 -6.66
CA SER A 329 -5.58 16.52 -6.40
C SER A 329 -4.29 17.00 -5.73
N ILE A 330 -3.75 16.23 -4.79
CA ILE A 330 -2.59 16.58 -3.99
C ILE A 330 -1.52 15.48 -4.14
N SER A 331 -0.44 15.77 -4.87
CA SER A 331 0.63 14.80 -5.10
C SER A 331 1.38 14.38 -3.84
N LYS A 332 1.52 15.30 -2.87
CA LYS A 332 2.11 15.06 -1.55
C LYS A 332 1.06 15.36 -0.48
N TYR A 333 0.21 14.41 -0.21
CA TYR A 333 -0.87 14.53 0.77
C TYR A 333 -0.42 13.87 2.08
N PRO A 334 -0.09 14.65 3.13
CA PRO A 334 0.41 14.09 4.38
C PRO A 334 -0.68 13.24 5.08
N ILE A 335 -0.23 12.22 5.81
CA ILE A 335 -1.01 11.66 6.92
C ILE A 335 -0.92 12.70 8.03
N GLN A 336 -2.03 13.17 8.51
CA GLN A 336 -2.06 14.20 9.54
C GLN A 336 -1.55 13.68 10.88
#